data_390e13ea590310905ac426dab9b5b144
#
_entry.id   390e13ea590310905ac426dab9b5b144
#
_cell.length_a   1.000
_cell.length_b   1.000
_cell.length_c   1.000
_cell.angle_alpha   90.00
_cell.angle_beta   90.00
_cell.angle_gamma   90.00
#
_symmetry.space_group_name_H-M   'P 1'
#
loop_
_entity.id
_entity.type
_entity.pdbx_description
1 polymer ?
#
loop_
_entity_poly.entity_id
_entity_poly.type
_entity_poly.pdbx_seq_one_letter_code
_entity_poly.pdbx_strand_id
1 'polypeptide(L)'
;MRAAFAHARLGALVLAFGCSTRASAPRAVPVTAVRSGPPDSALPSGPLGAAIRRGRALLDATRDSLPRHVGNRLRCVSCHLDEGRRATGSWVGVYARYPQYRPRSATVETLEYRVNDCFRRSMNGTALTTDGADMRDIVAYLWWLSEDVPIAPPSGPNPLAKWAAFHADTAAGAVVYGTACGKCHGADGAGTAVAPPVWGPESYNIGAGLSRVRTAAMFIKNNMPFDRPGTLDDQQAFDVAAYVNSRPRPDFPDKIHDWPKGDAPPDVAYPTVAGGRAPPPR
;
A
#
# COMPACT_ATOMS: atom_id res chain seq x y z
N MET A 1 -80.53 54.01 16.67
CA MET A 1 -79.93 53.07 17.63
C MET A 1 -79.15 52.00 16.84
N ARG A 2 -77.82 52.09 16.73
CA ARG A 2 -76.98 51.10 16.07
C ARG A 2 -75.98 50.58 17.11
N ALA A 3 -76.08 49.29 17.42
CA ALA A 3 -75.18 48.61 18.34
C ALA A 3 -73.92 48.21 17.56
N ALA A 4 -72.75 48.56 18.14
CA ALA A 4 -71.46 48.15 17.60
C ALA A 4 -70.97 46.84 18.27
N PHE A 5 -70.70 45.82 17.49
CA PHE A 5 -70.14 44.60 17.98
C PHE A 5 -68.60 44.71 17.89
N ALA A 6 -67.91 44.61 19.03
CA ALA A 6 -66.45 44.51 19.10
C ALA A 6 -66.04 43.05 18.96
N HIS A 7 -65.21 42.79 17.92
CA HIS A 7 -64.58 41.49 17.72
C HIS A 7 -63.22 41.47 18.43
N ALA A 8 -63.09 40.68 19.49
CA ALA A 8 -61.81 40.36 20.11
C ALA A 8 -61.07 39.33 19.26
N ARG A 9 -59.89 39.68 18.72
CA ARG A 9 -59.00 38.76 18.06
C ARG A 9 -58.06 38.13 19.10
N LEU A 10 -58.22 36.84 19.34
CA LEU A 10 -57.22 36.01 20.07
C LEU A 10 -56.02 35.73 19.14
N GLY A 11 -54.87 36.31 19.45
CA GLY A 11 -53.63 35.98 18.80
C GLY A 11 -53.01 34.73 19.43
N ALA A 12 -52.94 33.65 18.66
CA ALA A 12 -52.23 32.44 19.06
C ALA A 12 -50.72 32.64 18.84
N LEU A 13 -49.94 32.66 19.94
CA LEU A 13 -48.48 32.74 19.90
C LEU A 13 -47.94 31.32 19.67
N VAL A 14 -47.47 31.02 18.45
CA VAL A 14 -46.80 29.75 18.13
C VAL A 14 -45.34 29.90 18.50
N LEU A 15 -44.92 29.28 19.60
CA LEU A 15 -43.53 29.12 19.98
C LEU A 15 -42.93 27.99 19.15
N ALA A 16 -42.19 28.33 18.09
CA ALA A 16 -41.38 27.37 17.35
C ALA A 16 -40.10 27.06 18.12
N PHE A 17 -40.07 25.90 18.79
CA PHE A 17 -38.81 25.32 19.29
C PHE A 17 -37.98 24.81 18.15
N GLY A 18 -37.06 25.61 17.64
CA GLY A 18 -36.03 25.18 16.67
C GLY A 18 -34.96 24.36 17.38
N CYS A 19 -35.04 23.03 17.32
CA CYS A 19 -33.89 22.17 17.63
C CYS A 19 -32.83 22.34 16.53
N SER A 20 -31.90 23.28 16.70
CA SER A 20 -30.68 23.37 15.91
C SER A 20 -29.68 22.31 16.38
N THR A 21 -29.81 21.11 15.89
CA THR A 21 -28.71 20.13 15.97
C THR A 21 -27.57 20.59 15.05
N ARG A 22 -26.66 21.39 15.61
CA ARG A 22 -25.37 21.61 14.97
C ARG A 22 -24.64 20.27 14.91
N ALA A 23 -24.72 19.58 13.80
CA ALA A 23 -23.81 18.48 13.49
C ALA A 23 -22.41 19.09 13.48
N SER A 24 -21.60 18.76 14.51
CA SER A 24 -20.18 19.10 14.53
C SER A 24 -19.54 18.40 13.35
N ALA A 25 -19.06 19.18 12.38
CA ALA A 25 -18.28 18.63 11.28
C ALA A 25 -17.10 17.81 11.86
N PRO A 26 -16.80 16.62 11.33
CA PRO A 26 -15.69 15.84 11.81
C PRO A 26 -14.41 16.68 11.68
N ARG A 27 -13.73 16.86 12.80
CA ARG A 27 -12.48 17.63 12.87
C ARG A 27 -11.46 16.94 11.98
N ALA A 28 -11.10 17.56 10.86
CA ALA A 28 -10.03 17.07 10.00
C ALA A 28 -8.74 16.96 10.83
N VAL A 29 -8.29 15.74 11.07
CA VAL A 29 -7.00 15.49 11.73
C VAL A 29 -5.92 15.82 10.70
N PRO A 30 -4.95 16.72 11.00
CA PRO A 30 -3.88 17.01 10.06
C PRO A 30 -3.13 15.72 9.69
N VAL A 31 -3.01 15.43 8.40
CA VAL A 31 -2.35 14.24 7.84
C VAL A 31 -0.82 14.24 8.07
N THR A 32 -0.27 15.22 8.75
CA THR A 32 1.17 15.46 8.84
C THR A 32 1.90 14.76 9.98
N ALA A 33 1.23 14.05 10.88
CA ALA A 33 1.93 13.20 11.83
C ALA A 33 2.16 11.82 11.20
N VAL A 34 3.41 11.49 10.88
CA VAL A 34 3.82 10.11 10.57
C VAL A 34 3.47 9.25 11.79
N ARG A 35 2.38 8.50 11.70
CA ARG A 35 1.94 7.61 12.79
C ARG A 35 2.85 6.38 12.77
N SER A 36 3.55 6.13 13.85
CA SER A 36 4.44 4.96 14.01
C SER A 36 3.69 3.69 14.42
N GLY A 37 2.35 3.78 14.60
CA GLY A 37 1.55 2.72 15.23
C GLY A 37 1.82 2.60 16.73
N PRO A 38 1.13 1.70 17.44
CA PRO A 38 1.30 1.50 18.87
C PRO A 38 2.71 0.94 19.19
N PRO A 39 3.31 1.30 20.34
CA PRO A 39 4.58 0.73 20.77
C PRO A 39 4.41 -0.73 21.23
N ASP A 40 5.48 -1.51 21.20
CA ASP A 40 5.44 -2.93 21.59
C ASP A 40 4.98 -3.14 23.04
N SER A 41 5.20 -2.17 23.92
CA SER A 41 4.68 -2.17 25.30
C SER A 41 3.15 -2.13 25.38
N ALA A 42 2.46 -1.73 24.31
CA ALA A 42 1.01 -1.73 24.22
C ALA A 42 0.42 -3.04 23.68
N LEU A 43 1.25 -4.05 23.41
CA LEU A 43 0.76 -5.37 22.98
C LEU A 43 -0.16 -5.98 24.04
N PRO A 44 -1.40 -6.34 23.69
CA PRO A 44 -2.33 -6.93 24.65
C PRO A 44 -1.83 -8.31 25.13
N SER A 45 -2.24 -8.69 26.34
CA SER A 45 -2.05 -10.04 26.87
C SER A 45 -3.08 -11.02 26.28
N GLY A 46 -2.93 -12.31 26.58
CA GLY A 46 -3.89 -13.34 26.22
C GLY A 46 -3.91 -13.71 24.73
N PRO A 47 -4.99 -14.35 24.27
CA PRO A 47 -5.08 -14.91 22.90
C PRO A 47 -4.90 -13.88 21.78
N LEU A 48 -5.45 -12.67 21.95
CA LEU A 48 -5.30 -11.60 20.96
C LEU A 48 -3.83 -11.19 20.82
N GLY A 49 -3.13 -10.96 21.92
CA GLY A 49 -1.71 -10.61 21.86
C GLY A 49 -0.84 -11.75 21.32
N ALA A 50 -1.22 -13.01 21.55
CA ALA A 50 -0.56 -14.15 20.93
C ALA A 50 -0.74 -14.15 19.40
N ALA A 51 -1.95 -13.89 18.90
CA ALA A 51 -2.25 -13.79 17.48
C ALA A 51 -1.47 -12.64 16.82
N ILE A 52 -1.44 -11.45 17.45
CA ILE A 52 -0.68 -10.29 16.97
C ILE A 52 0.81 -10.63 16.84
N ARG A 53 1.41 -11.21 17.87
CA ARG A 53 2.83 -11.61 17.83
C ARG A 53 3.10 -12.64 16.76
N ARG A 54 2.22 -13.64 16.61
CA ARG A 54 2.37 -14.64 15.55
C ARG A 54 2.21 -14.03 14.18
N GLY A 55 1.24 -13.14 13.96
CA GLY A 55 1.05 -12.41 12.69
C GLY A 55 2.28 -11.61 12.30
N ARG A 56 2.88 -10.88 13.25
CA ARG A 56 4.16 -10.18 13.08
C ARG A 56 5.27 -11.14 12.64
N ALA A 57 5.45 -12.25 13.33
CA ALA A 57 6.47 -13.26 13.01
C ALA A 57 6.26 -13.86 11.60
N LEU A 58 5.01 -14.13 11.19
CA LEU A 58 4.68 -14.62 9.84
C LEU A 58 5.09 -13.61 8.76
N LEU A 59 4.91 -12.31 9.00
CA LEU A 59 5.26 -11.26 8.06
C LEU A 59 6.77 -11.00 8.03
N ASP A 60 7.45 -11.12 9.16
CA ASP A 60 8.89 -10.94 9.25
C ASP A 60 9.67 -12.12 8.64
N ALA A 61 9.29 -13.35 8.95
CA ALA A 61 9.91 -14.58 8.44
C ALA A 61 9.02 -15.30 7.42
N THR A 62 8.38 -14.57 6.49
CA THR A 62 7.31 -15.09 5.63
C THR A 62 7.71 -16.35 4.89
N ARG A 63 8.89 -16.37 4.27
CA ARG A 63 9.38 -17.51 3.50
C ARG A 63 9.57 -18.76 4.36
N ASP A 64 10.15 -18.58 5.54
CA ASP A 64 10.49 -19.70 6.43
C ASP A 64 9.25 -20.22 7.15
N SER A 65 8.32 -19.32 7.49
CA SER A 65 7.08 -19.66 8.18
C SER A 65 6.00 -20.21 7.26
N LEU A 66 5.98 -19.79 6.01
CA LEU A 66 4.94 -20.10 5.01
C LEU A 66 5.54 -20.62 3.69
N PRO A 67 6.45 -21.62 3.73
CA PRO A 67 7.24 -22.03 2.54
C PRO A 67 6.39 -22.54 1.37
N ARG A 68 5.18 -23.03 1.63
CA ARG A 68 4.25 -23.48 0.59
C ARG A 68 3.55 -22.34 -0.14
N HIS A 69 3.63 -21.12 0.39
CA HIS A 69 2.93 -19.94 -0.13
C HIS A 69 3.90 -18.89 -0.69
N VAL A 70 5.21 -19.11 -0.59
CA VAL A 70 6.25 -18.19 -1.06
C VAL A 70 7.12 -18.87 -2.11
N GLY A 71 7.09 -18.35 -3.34
CA GLY A 71 7.82 -18.90 -4.49
C GLY A 71 9.13 -18.20 -4.79
N ASN A 72 9.63 -17.31 -3.91
CA ASN A 72 10.88 -16.57 -4.10
C ASN A 72 11.62 -16.34 -2.78
N ARG A 73 12.69 -15.52 -2.79
CA ARG A 73 13.49 -15.22 -1.59
C ARG A 73 13.05 -13.98 -0.82
N LEU A 74 11.86 -13.45 -1.11
CA LEU A 74 11.35 -12.27 -0.43
C LEU A 74 10.58 -12.62 0.84
N ARG A 75 10.50 -11.64 1.73
CA ARG A 75 9.63 -11.59 2.91
C ARG A 75 8.75 -10.35 2.81
N CYS A 76 7.65 -10.30 3.51
CA CYS A 76 6.78 -9.11 3.49
C CYS A 76 7.55 -7.85 3.93
N VAL A 77 8.42 -7.98 4.93
CA VAL A 77 9.30 -6.90 5.40
C VAL A 77 10.44 -6.54 4.44
N SER A 78 10.65 -7.27 3.34
CA SER A 78 11.58 -6.85 2.28
C SER A 78 11.14 -5.54 1.61
N CYS A 79 9.84 -5.26 1.60
CA CYS A 79 9.25 -4.04 1.05
C CYS A 79 8.56 -3.17 2.11
N HIS A 80 8.01 -3.80 3.16
CA HIS A 80 7.34 -3.14 4.27
C HIS A 80 8.30 -3.02 5.46
N LEU A 81 9.29 -2.15 5.29
CA LEU A 81 10.40 -2.01 6.20
C LEU A 81 9.97 -1.63 7.62
N ASP A 82 10.80 -1.97 8.60
CA ASP A 82 10.55 -1.71 10.01
C ASP A 82 9.20 -2.31 10.44
N GLU A 83 9.00 -3.59 10.07
CA GLU A 83 7.78 -4.34 10.38
C GLU A 83 6.49 -3.60 9.94
N GLY A 84 6.58 -2.88 8.83
CA GLY A 84 5.50 -2.08 8.25
C GLY A 84 5.29 -0.72 8.90
N ARG A 85 6.19 -0.26 9.76
CA ARG A 85 6.10 1.04 10.44
C ARG A 85 6.71 2.18 9.63
N ARG A 86 7.61 1.91 8.70
CA ARG A 86 8.23 2.94 7.88
C ARG A 86 7.20 3.61 6.98
N ALA A 87 7.23 4.95 6.90
CA ALA A 87 6.19 5.77 6.26
C ALA A 87 5.88 5.34 4.82
N THR A 88 6.91 5.05 4.00
CA THR A 88 6.69 4.55 2.65
C THR A 88 6.50 3.04 2.65
N GLY A 89 5.32 2.59 2.24
CA GLY A 89 4.92 1.19 2.33
C GLY A 89 4.39 0.79 3.71
N SER A 90 3.94 1.78 4.50
CA SER A 90 3.47 1.54 5.87
C SER A 90 2.22 0.64 5.91
N TRP A 91 2.18 -0.23 6.93
CA TRP A 91 0.97 -0.95 7.35
C TRP A 91 0.16 -0.20 8.40
N VAL A 92 0.73 0.86 9.00
CA VAL A 92 0.02 1.68 9.98
C VAL A 92 -1.24 2.27 9.37
N GLY A 93 -2.39 1.95 9.96
CA GLY A 93 -3.70 2.37 9.46
C GLY A 93 -4.20 1.60 8.24
N VAL A 94 -3.53 0.52 7.80
CA VAL A 94 -3.98 -0.23 6.63
C VAL A 94 -5.34 -0.89 6.86
N TYR A 95 -5.58 -1.43 8.05
CA TYR A 95 -6.84 -2.07 8.40
C TYR A 95 -8.03 -1.10 8.31
N ALA A 96 -7.83 0.15 8.72
CA ALA A 96 -8.87 1.18 8.69
C ALA A 96 -9.29 1.62 7.28
N ARG A 97 -8.58 1.17 6.23
CA ARG A 97 -8.85 1.52 4.82
C ARG A 97 -9.62 0.45 4.05
N TYR A 98 -9.85 -0.72 4.64
CA TYR A 98 -10.55 -1.82 3.98
C TYR A 98 -11.93 -2.06 4.60
N PRO A 99 -12.92 -2.54 3.80
CA PRO A 99 -12.84 -2.84 2.38
C PRO A 99 -12.74 -1.60 1.50
N GLN A 100 -12.11 -1.71 0.32
CA GLN A 100 -12.00 -0.59 -0.63
C GLN A 100 -12.11 -1.05 -2.08
N TYR A 101 -12.64 -0.19 -2.95
CA TYR A 101 -12.62 -0.43 -4.38
C TYR A 101 -11.17 -0.34 -4.93
N ARG A 102 -10.79 -1.34 -5.73
CA ARG A 102 -9.47 -1.40 -6.38
C ARG A 102 -9.60 -1.41 -7.88
N PRO A 103 -9.07 -0.38 -8.60
CA PRO A 103 -9.14 -0.36 -10.06
C PRO A 103 -8.51 -1.58 -10.72
N ARG A 104 -7.45 -2.13 -10.14
CA ARG A 104 -6.74 -3.29 -10.72
C ARG A 104 -7.66 -4.52 -10.93
N SER A 105 -8.49 -4.82 -9.97
CA SER A 105 -9.46 -5.92 -10.04
C SER A 105 -10.85 -5.46 -10.49
N ALA A 106 -11.10 -4.14 -10.50
CA ALA A 106 -12.42 -3.51 -10.67
C ALA A 106 -13.47 -4.01 -9.66
N THR A 107 -13.03 -4.42 -8.45
CA THR A 107 -13.88 -4.94 -7.38
C THR A 107 -13.64 -4.23 -6.05
N VAL A 108 -14.55 -4.44 -5.09
CA VAL A 108 -14.31 -4.09 -3.69
C VAL A 108 -13.55 -5.24 -3.05
N GLU A 109 -12.34 -4.95 -2.57
CA GLU A 109 -11.44 -5.92 -1.96
C GLU A 109 -11.43 -5.79 -0.45
N THR A 110 -11.28 -6.93 0.25
CA THR A 110 -10.97 -6.99 1.69
C THR A 110 -9.47 -6.90 1.93
N LEU A 111 -9.05 -6.74 3.18
CA LEU A 111 -7.64 -6.73 3.54
C LEU A 111 -6.99 -8.10 3.28
N GLU A 112 -7.69 -9.19 3.54
CA GLU A 112 -7.25 -10.56 3.28
C GLU A 112 -6.98 -10.79 1.79
N TYR A 113 -7.88 -10.29 0.93
CA TYR A 113 -7.67 -10.34 -0.51
C TYR A 113 -6.40 -9.58 -0.90
N ARG A 114 -6.18 -8.40 -0.32
CA ARG A 114 -4.98 -7.59 -0.58
C ARG A 114 -3.69 -8.27 -0.10
N VAL A 115 -3.71 -8.95 1.05
CA VAL A 115 -2.60 -9.76 1.54
C VAL A 115 -2.32 -10.92 0.57
N ASN A 116 -3.34 -11.63 0.12
CA ASN A 116 -3.23 -12.71 -0.85
C ASN A 116 -2.74 -12.25 -2.23
N ASP A 117 -3.08 -11.02 -2.63
CA ASP A 117 -2.54 -10.42 -3.84
C ASP A 117 -1.01 -10.20 -3.74
N CYS A 118 -0.49 -9.88 -2.54
CA CYS A 118 0.95 -9.83 -2.30
C CYS A 118 1.61 -11.22 -2.38
N PHE A 119 0.98 -12.27 -1.84
CA PHE A 119 1.51 -13.64 -1.97
C PHE A 119 1.64 -14.06 -3.44
N ARG A 120 0.62 -13.80 -4.26
CA ARG A 120 0.65 -14.16 -5.68
C ARG A 120 1.62 -13.34 -6.52
N ARG A 121 1.79 -12.05 -6.20
CA ARG A 121 2.56 -11.10 -7.03
C ARG A 121 3.95 -10.83 -6.47
N SER A 122 4.02 -10.33 -5.24
CA SER A 122 5.30 -9.96 -4.64
C SER A 122 6.10 -11.18 -4.21
N MET A 123 5.43 -12.19 -3.66
CA MET A 123 6.05 -13.43 -3.21
C MET A 123 6.14 -14.50 -4.30
N ASN A 124 5.60 -14.24 -5.50
CA ASN A 124 5.56 -15.18 -6.64
C ASN A 124 5.06 -16.58 -6.22
N GLY A 125 4.10 -16.63 -5.34
CA GLY A 125 3.61 -17.83 -4.66
C GLY A 125 2.09 -18.02 -4.77
N THR A 126 1.50 -18.66 -3.76
CA THR A 126 0.08 -19.00 -3.71
C THR A 126 -0.63 -18.36 -2.54
N ALA A 127 -1.93 -18.09 -2.71
CA ALA A 127 -2.77 -17.48 -1.68
C ALA A 127 -2.87 -18.36 -0.42
N LEU A 128 -2.98 -17.71 0.74
CA LEU A 128 -3.42 -18.34 1.99
C LEU A 128 -4.94 -18.57 1.96
N THR A 129 -5.42 -19.54 2.73
CA THR A 129 -6.84 -19.69 3.04
C THR A 129 -7.32 -18.43 3.77
N THR A 130 -8.34 -17.77 3.22
CA THR A 130 -8.78 -16.43 3.66
C THR A 130 -9.25 -16.42 5.12
N ASP A 131 -9.90 -17.47 5.58
CA ASP A 131 -10.37 -17.69 6.96
C ASP A 131 -9.44 -18.59 7.79
N GLY A 132 -8.25 -18.91 7.27
CA GLY A 132 -7.24 -19.71 7.94
C GLY A 132 -6.57 -19.00 9.12
N ALA A 133 -5.97 -19.78 10.03
CA ALA A 133 -5.31 -19.24 11.22
C ALA A 133 -4.17 -18.26 10.87
N ASP A 134 -3.37 -18.57 9.85
CA ASP A 134 -2.26 -17.71 9.41
C ASP A 134 -2.76 -16.34 8.93
N MET A 135 -3.83 -16.32 8.13
CA MET A 135 -4.42 -15.07 7.66
C MET A 135 -5.03 -14.26 8.81
N ARG A 136 -5.75 -14.92 9.74
CA ARG A 136 -6.32 -14.23 10.91
C ARG A 136 -5.25 -13.56 11.77
N ASP A 137 -4.12 -14.25 12.00
CA ASP A 137 -3.03 -13.71 12.80
C ASP A 137 -2.32 -12.56 12.08
N ILE A 138 -2.10 -12.66 10.77
CA ILE A 138 -1.59 -11.55 9.95
C ILE A 138 -2.53 -10.34 10.05
N VAL A 139 -3.84 -10.55 9.89
CA VAL A 139 -4.83 -9.47 9.98
C VAL A 139 -4.88 -8.89 11.39
N ALA A 140 -4.72 -9.70 12.45
CA ALA A 140 -4.65 -9.22 13.83
C ALA A 140 -3.46 -8.26 14.04
N TYR A 141 -2.29 -8.56 13.46
CA TYR A 141 -1.15 -7.64 13.51
C TYR A 141 -1.41 -6.35 12.75
N LEU A 142 -1.98 -6.41 11.55
CA LEU A 142 -2.31 -5.24 10.73
C LEU A 142 -3.42 -4.39 11.38
N TRP A 143 -4.36 -5.03 12.08
CA TRP A 143 -5.37 -4.36 12.90
C TRP A 143 -4.72 -3.61 14.06
N TRP A 144 -3.84 -4.26 14.81
CA TRP A 144 -3.14 -3.63 15.93
C TRP A 144 -2.32 -2.43 15.50
N LEU A 145 -1.60 -2.51 14.36
CA LEU A 145 -0.90 -1.36 13.79
C LEU A 145 -1.84 -0.22 13.36
N SER A 146 -3.14 -0.48 13.31
CA SER A 146 -4.16 0.50 12.91
C SER A 146 -4.98 1.03 14.08
N GLU A 147 -4.64 0.65 15.32
CA GLU A 147 -5.27 1.23 16.52
C GLU A 147 -5.15 2.76 16.47
N ASP A 148 -6.19 3.43 16.94
CA ASP A 148 -6.31 4.92 16.94
C ASP A 148 -6.24 5.58 15.55
N VAL A 149 -6.28 4.81 14.47
CA VAL A 149 -6.41 5.37 13.12
C VAL A 149 -7.89 5.42 12.74
N PRO A 150 -8.48 6.60 12.51
CA PRO A 150 -9.88 6.71 12.12
C PRO A 150 -10.16 5.92 10.83
N ILE A 151 -11.28 5.20 10.81
CA ILE A 151 -11.78 4.58 9.58
C ILE A 151 -12.21 5.72 8.64
N ALA A 152 -11.49 5.88 7.56
CA ALA A 152 -11.77 6.90 6.55
C ALA A 152 -11.28 6.42 5.18
N PRO A 153 -11.95 6.84 4.09
CA PRO A 153 -11.40 6.63 2.77
C PRO A 153 -10.03 7.31 2.64
N PRO A 154 -9.14 6.78 1.79
CA PRO A 154 -7.87 7.43 1.51
C PRO A 154 -8.12 8.89 1.10
N SER A 155 -7.51 9.82 1.80
CA SER A 155 -7.63 11.26 1.54
C SER A 155 -6.24 11.84 1.26
N GLY A 156 -6.21 12.92 0.48
CA GLY A 156 -4.99 13.62 0.13
C GLY A 156 -4.52 13.38 -1.31
N PRO A 157 -3.47 14.10 -1.75
CA PRO A 157 -2.95 14.00 -3.11
C PRO A 157 -2.36 12.61 -3.36
N ASN A 158 -2.47 12.14 -4.62
CA ASN A 158 -1.81 10.90 -5.04
C ASN A 158 -0.29 11.05 -4.91
N PRO A 159 0.38 10.28 -4.03
CA PRO A 159 1.83 10.41 -3.80
C PRO A 159 2.67 10.04 -5.03
N LEU A 160 2.07 9.36 -6.02
CA LEU A 160 2.74 9.01 -7.27
C LEU A 160 2.60 10.11 -8.35
N ALA A 161 1.80 11.16 -8.12
CA ALA A 161 1.52 12.19 -9.13
C ALA A 161 2.79 12.93 -9.58
N LYS A 162 3.69 13.24 -8.66
CA LYS A 162 4.94 13.94 -8.98
C LYS A 162 5.81 13.20 -9.99
N TRP A 163 5.77 11.86 -9.97
CA TRP A 163 6.58 11.02 -10.85
C TRP A 163 6.09 10.99 -12.30
N ALA A 164 4.96 11.63 -12.60
CA ALA A 164 4.41 11.71 -13.96
C ALA A 164 5.27 12.58 -14.90
N ALA A 165 6.03 13.53 -14.35
CA ALA A 165 6.88 14.44 -15.11
C ALA A 165 8.28 13.87 -15.42
N PHE A 166 8.66 12.72 -14.82
CA PHE A 166 9.98 12.14 -14.98
C PHE A 166 10.06 11.24 -16.22
N HIS A 167 11.21 11.29 -16.89
CA HIS A 167 11.56 10.41 -18.01
C HIS A 167 12.72 9.51 -17.56
N ALA A 168 12.61 8.23 -17.86
CA ALA A 168 13.56 7.23 -17.42
C ALA A 168 14.82 7.22 -18.31
N ASP A 169 15.99 7.28 -17.65
CA ASP A 169 17.28 6.94 -18.25
C ASP A 169 17.83 5.68 -17.57
N THR A 170 17.69 4.53 -18.25
CA THR A 170 18.17 3.25 -17.71
C THR A 170 19.69 3.13 -17.70
N ALA A 171 20.40 3.89 -18.52
CA ALA A 171 21.87 3.92 -18.52
C ALA A 171 22.37 4.69 -17.27
N ALA A 172 21.81 5.87 -17.00
CA ALA A 172 22.06 6.59 -15.76
C ALA A 172 21.65 5.76 -14.52
N GLY A 173 20.51 5.07 -14.59
CA GLY A 173 20.05 4.15 -13.56
C GLY A 173 21.03 2.99 -13.28
N ALA A 174 21.68 2.45 -14.31
CA ALA A 174 22.73 1.43 -14.16
C ALA A 174 23.92 1.96 -13.36
N VAL A 175 24.36 3.19 -13.61
CA VAL A 175 25.43 3.84 -12.86
C VAL A 175 25.05 4.03 -11.39
N VAL A 176 23.84 4.53 -11.13
CA VAL A 176 23.31 4.66 -9.75
C VAL A 176 23.26 3.30 -9.06
N TYR A 177 22.77 2.26 -9.76
CA TYR A 177 22.72 0.91 -9.20
C TYR A 177 24.10 0.40 -8.81
N GLY A 178 25.08 0.51 -9.70
CA GLY A 178 26.45 0.06 -9.47
C GLY A 178 27.10 0.74 -8.26
N THR A 179 26.87 2.04 -8.09
CA THR A 179 27.51 2.83 -7.04
C THR A 179 26.78 2.79 -5.68
N ALA A 180 25.45 2.66 -5.68
CA ALA A 180 24.66 2.82 -4.46
C ALA A 180 23.94 1.53 -4.01
N CYS A 181 23.65 0.59 -4.91
CA CYS A 181 22.78 -0.56 -4.64
C CYS A 181 23.49 -1.91 -4.71
N GLY A 182 24.38 -2.06 -5.70
CA GLY A 182 25.04 -3.34 -6.01
C GLY A 182 25.82 -3.94 -4.85
N LYS A 183 26.38 -3.14 -3.96
CA LYS A 183 27.10 -3.60 -2.76
C LYS A 183 26.24 -4.47 -1.84
N CYS A 184 24.93 -4.21 -1.79
CA CYS A 184 24.00 -4.94 -0.94
C CYS A 184 23.14 -5.93 -1.72
N HIS A 185 22.63 -5.51 -2.89
CA HIS A 185 21.71 -6.34 -3.69
C HIS A 185 22.42 -7.26 -4.71
N GLY A 186 23.75 -7.24 -4.75
CA GLY A 186 24.54 -7.94 -5.77
C GLY A 186 24.63 -7.16 -7.08
N ALA A 187 25.72 -7.29 -7.81
CA ALA A 187 25.87 -6.65 -9.12
C ALA A 187 24.87 -7.20 -10.16
N ASP A 188 24.45 -8.45 -9.96
CA ASP A 188 23.44 -9.17 -10.74
C ASP A 188 22.02 -9.04 -10.20
N GLY A 189 21.80 -8.29 -9.11
CA GLY A 189 20.52 -8.08 -8.49
C GLY A 189 19.90 -9.30 -7.82
N ALA A 190 20.65 -10.40 -7.71
CA ALA A 190 20.17 -11.65 -7.11
C ALA A 190 20.07 -11.61 -5.59
N GLY A 191 20.43 -10.48 -4.98
CA GLY A 191 20.48 -10.31 -3.53
C GLY A 191 21.73 -10.93 -2.91
N THR A 192 21.88 -10.69 -1.62
CA THR A 192 22.98 -11.23 -0.80
C THR A 192 22.41 -11.76 0.53
N ALA A 193 23.29 -12.06 1.48
CA ALA A 193 22.85 -12.40 2.85
C ALA A 193 22.17 -11.21 3.58
N VAL A 194 22.49 -9.96 3.19
CA VAL A 194 22.03 -8.74 3.87
C VAL A 194 20.92 -7.99 3.13
N ALA A 195 20.70 -8.29 1.85
CA ALA A 195 19.67 -7.60 1.07
C ALA A 195 18.96 -8.55 0.10
N PRO A 196 17.66 -8.38 -0.12
CA PRO A 196 16.86 -9.25 -0.97
C PRO A 196 17.20 -9.08 -2.46
N PRO A 197 16.82 -10.06 -3.30
CA PRO A 197 16.89 -9.92 -4.75
C PRO A 197 15.93 -8.81 -5.23
N VAL A 198 16.37 -8.05 -6.25
CA VAL A 198 15.61 -6.94 -6.83
C VAL A 198 15.17 -7.21 -8.27
N TRP A 199 15.75 -8.21 -8.92
CA TRP A 199 15.32 -8.83 -10.18
C TRP A 199 15.70 -10.31 -10.23
N GLY A 200 15.43 -10.98 -11.35
CA GLY A 200 15.69 -12.41 -11.52
C GLY A 200 14.59 -13.29 -10.94
N PRO A 201 14.77 -14.63 -11.01
CA PRO A 201 13.74 -15.59 -10.67
C PRO A 201 13.31 -15.56 -9.19
N GLU A 202 14.20 -15.15 -8.31
CA GLU A 202 13.99 -15.10 -6.86
C GLU A 202 13.41 -13.76 -6.37
N SER A 203 13.06 -12.85 -7.29
CA SER A 203 12.45 -11.55 -6.99
C SER A 203 10.93 -11.57 -7.24
N TYR A 204 10.28 -10.43 -7.07
CA TYR A 204 8.86 -10.24 -7.36
C TYR A 204 8.56 -10.35 -8.85
N ASN A 205 7.35 -10.80 -9.20
CA ASN A 205 6.93 -10.91 -10.58
C ASN A 205 6.44 -9.58 -11.18
N ILE A 206 6.20 -9.57 -12.51
CA ILE A 206 5.78 -8.35 -13.22
C ILE A 206 4.46 -7.76 -12.73
N GLY A 207 3.60 -8.56 -12.09
CA GLY A 207 2.33 -8.12 -11.50
C GLY A 207 2.46 -7.40 -10.15
N ALA A 208 3.65 -7.39 -9.54
CA ALA A 208 3.86 -6.74 -8.24
C ALA A 208 3.74 -5.22 -8.32
N GLY A 209 3.44 -4.58 -7.20
CA GLY A 209 3.35 -3.12 -7.11
C GLY A 209 4.66 -2.42 -7.46
N LEU A 210 5.81 -2.98 -7.02
CA LEU A 210 7.14 -2.44 -7.30
C LEU A 210 7.62 -2.68 -8.74
N SER A 211 6.93 -3.48 -9.54
CA SER A 211 7.22 -3.59 -10.99
C SER A 211 6.84 -2.32 -11.76
N ARG A 212 6.07 -1.41 -11.16
CA ARG A 212 5.77 -0.10 -11.72
C ARG A 212 6.83 0.91 -11.32
N VAL A 213 7.42 1.58 -12.31
CA VAL A 213 8.55 2.49 -12.12
C VAL A 213 8.26 3.60 -11.11
N ARG A 214 7.08 4.22 -11.17
CA ARG A 214 6.69 5.29 -10.23
C ARG A 214 6.59 4.81 -8.79
N THR A 215 6.07 3.60 -8.60
CA THR A 215 5.97 2.99 -7.25
C THR A 215 7.36 2.62 -6.72
N ALA A 216 8.20 2.06 -7.56
CA ALA A 216 9.58 1.72 -7.21
C ALA A 216 10.42 2.98 -6.92
N ALA A 217 10.29 4.03 -7.73
CA ALA A 217 10.98 5.31 -7.53
C ALA A 217 10.63 5.93 -6.17
N MET A 218 9.33 5.97 -5.83
CA MET A 218 8.89 6.46 -4.53
C MET A 218 9.48 5.63 -3.38
N PHE A 219 9.49 4.29 -3.51
CA PHE A 219 10.08 3.43 -2.50
C PHE A 219 11.59 3.66 -2.36
N ILE A 220 12.30 3.71 -3.47
CA ILE A 220 13.75 3.91 -3.52
C ILE A 220 14.12 5.27 -2.93
N LYS A 221 13.47 6.35 -3.38
CA LYS A 221 13.71 7.71 -2.87
C LYS A 221 13.64 7.80 -1.35
N ASN A 222 12.67 7.13 -0.75
CA ASN A 222 12.39 7.30 0.67
C ASN A 222 13.10 6.27 1.56
N ASN A 223 13.55 5.14 1.00
CA ASN A 223 14.06 4.01 1.79
C ASN A 223 15.45 3.56 1.41
N MET A 224 15.95 3.93 0.22
CA MET A 224 17.23 3.46 -0.31
C MET A 224 18.20 4.61 -0.65
N PRO A 225 19.50 4.37 -0.57
CA PRO A 225 20.16 3.22 0.04
C PRO A 225 19.76 3.04 1.51
N PHE A 226 19.63 1.80 2.01
CA PHE A 226 19.06 1.53 3.33
C PHE A 226 19.85 2.19 4.48
N ASP A 227 21.17 2.28 4.32
CA ASP A 227 22.08 2.94 5.27
C ASP A 227 22.06 4.48 5.17
N ARG A 228 21.48 5.04 4.09
CA ARG A 228 21.44 6.49 3.80
C ARG A 228 20.16 6.87 3.05
N PRO A 229 18.97 6.62 3.62
CA PRO A 229 17.71 6.89 2.95
C PRO A 229 17.57 8.37 2.59
N GLY A 230 16.96 8.67 1.44
CA GLY A 230 16.69 10.02 0.98
C GLY A 230 17.87 10.74 0.31
N THR A 231 19.06 10.11 0.23
CA THR A 231 20.26 10.77 -0.36
C THR A 231 20.24 10.82 -1.90
N LEU A 232 19.51 9.95 -2.57
CA LEU A 232 19.29 10.05 -4.02
C LEU A 232 18.36 11.23 -4.31
N ASP A 233 18.63 11.98 -5.39
CA ASP A 233 17.62 12.91 -5.90
C ASP A 233 16.44 12.17 -6.57
N ASP A 234 15.41 12.91 -6.98
CA ASP A 234 14.20 12.31 -7.54
C ASP A 234 14.50 11.65 -8.90
N GLN A 235 15.34 12.26 -9.75
CA GLN A 235 15.69 11.70 -11.06
C GLN A 235 16.52 10.43 -10.89
N GLN A 236 17.52 10.42 -10.03
CA GLN A 236 18.32 9.24 -9.71
C GLN A 236 17.46 8.09 -9.21
N ALA A 237 16.49 8.37 -8.32
CA ALA A 237 15.56 7.36 -7.82
C ALA A 237 14.65 6.82 -8.93
N PHE A 238 14.23 7.67 -9.88
CA PHE A 238 13.42 7.26 -11.03
C PHE A 238 14.21 6.43 -12.03
N ASP A 239 15.44 6.84 -12.36
CA ASP A 239 16.32 6.16 -13.30
C ASP A 239 16.72 4.78 -12.80
N VAL A 240 17.12 4.66 -11.54
CA VAL A 240 17.46 3.35 -10.96
C VAL A 240 16.22 2.46 -10.80
N ALA A 241 15.04 3.00 -10.54
CA ALA A 241 13.79 2.25 -10.55
C ALA A 241 13.48 1.68 -11.95
N ALA A 242 13.69 2.47 -12.99
CA ALA A 242 13.53 2.05 -14.38
C ALA A 242 14.57 0.98 -14.75
N TYR A 243 15.83 1.17 -14.37
CA TYR A 243 16.89 0.18 -14.59
C TYR A 243 16.56 -1.16 -13.93
N VAL A 244 16.20 -1.18 -12.65
CA VAL A 244 15.82 -2.40 -11.92
C VAL A 244 14.61 -3.08 -12.58
N ASN A 245 13.63 -2.29 -13.03
CA ASN A 245 12.41 -2.84 -13.64
C ASN A 245 12.56 -3.21 -15.11
N SER A 246 13.64 -2.81 -15.79
CA SER A 246 13.99 -3.31 -17.12
C SER A 246 14.62 -4.71 -17.09
N ARG A 247 15.02 -5.21 -15.91
CA ARG A 247 15.68 -6.50 -15.76
C ARG A 247 14.67 -7.65 -15.78
N PRO A 248 15.08 -8.85 -16.25
CA PRO A 248 14.22 -10.02 -16.27
C PRO A 248 13.67 -10.36 -14.89
N ARG A 249 12.41 -10.76 -14.82
CA ARG A 249 11.71 -11.22 -13.62
C ARG A 249 10.60 -12.20 -13.98
N PRO A 250 10.05 -12.97 -13.01
CA PRO A 250 8.98 -13.91 -13.28
C PRO A 250 7.76 -13.23 -13.89
N ASP A 251 7.11 -13.93 -14.79
CA ASP A 251 5.81 -13.51 -15.34
C ASP A 251 4.69 -13.73 -14.32
N PHE A 252 3.57 -13.07 -14.54
CA PHE A 252 2.33 -13.23 -13.76
C PHE A 252 1.19 -13.61 -14.72
N PRO A 253 0.79 -14.90 -14.77
CA PRO A 253 -0.21 -15.36 -15.73
C PRO A 253 -1.54 -14.61 -15.66
N ASP A 254 -2.01 -14.29 -14.43
CA ASP A 254 -3.30 -13.62 -14.22
C ASP A 254 -3.28 -12.12 -14.56
N LYS A 255 -2.15 -11.57 -15.02
CA LYS A 255 -2.01 -10.16 -15.43
C LYS A 255 -3.02 -9.70 -16.47
N ILE A 256 -3.52 -10.63 -17.29
CA ILE A 256 -4.51 -10.35 -18.32
C ILE A 256 -5.85 -9.85 -17.75
N HIS A 257 -6.13 -10.14 -16.48
CA HIS A 257 -7.34 -9.71 -15.79
C HIS A 257 -7.18 -8.36 -15.08
N ASP A 258 -5.96 -7.80 -15.08
CA ASP A 258 -5.69 -6.53 -14.43
C ASP A 258 -6.27 -5.35 -15.22
N TRP A 259 -6.88 -4.41 -14.50
CA TRP A 259 -7.52 -3.18 -15.02
C TRP A 259 -8.53 -3.44 -16.15
N PRO A 260 -9.56 -4.26 -15.92
CA PRO A 260 -10.51 -4.64 -16.96
C PRO A 260 -11.33 -3.47 -17.51
N LYS A 261 -11.31 -2.31 -16.82
CA LYS A 261 -11.99 -1.07 -17.28
C LYS A 261 -11.11 -0.15 -18.12
N GLY A 262 -9.85 -0.51 -18.41
CA GLY A 262 -8.94 0.31 -19.21
C GLY A 262 -8.27 1.46 -18.47
N ASP A 263 -8.40 1.54 -17.17
CA ASP A 263 -7.85 2.57 -16.28
C ASP A 263 -6.47 2.20 -15.71
N ALA A 264 -5.71 1.39 -16.45
CA ALA A 264 -4.37 0.98 -16.06
C ALA A 264 -3.43 2.20 -15.92
N PRO A 265 -2.61 2.24 -14.86
CA PRO A 265 -1.56 3.25 -14.76
C PRO A 265 -0.60 3.19 -15.95
N PRO A 266 -0.07 4.35 -16.42
CA PRO A 266 0.76 4.39 -17.62
C PRO A 266 2.12 3.67 -17.50
N ASP A 267 2.52 3.31 -16.28
CA ASP A 267 3.77 2.60 -15.96
C ASP A 267 3.58 1.11 -15.67
N VAL A 268 2.49 0.51 -16.13
CA VAL A 268 2.28 -0.94 -16.07
C VAL A 268 3.23 -1.64 -17.05
N ALA A 269 3.92 -2.69 -16.57
CA ALA A 269 4.97 -3.37 -17.30
C ALA A 269 4.48 -4.37 -18.39
N TYR A 270 3.16 -4.51 -18.57
CA TYR A 270 2.51 -5.49 -19.46
C TYR A 270 1.24 -4.94 -20.10
N PRO A 271 0.81 -5.46 -21.25
CA PRO A 271 -0.47 -5.12 -21.86
C PRO A 271 -1.64 -5.56 -20.96
N THR A 272 -2.69 -4.71 -20.87
CA THR A 272 -3.95 -5.04 -20.20
C THR A 272 -5.06 -5.18 -21.23
N VAL A 273 -6.10 -6.00 -20.94
CA VAL A 273 -7.17 -6.35 -21.92
C VAL A 273 -7.85 -5.10 -22.49
N ALA A 274 -8.11 -4.10 -21.67
CA ALA A 274 -8.81 -2.88 -22.08
C ALA A 274 -7.87 -1.78 -22.62
N GLY A 275 -6.58 -1.91 -22.49
CA GLY A 275 -5.62 -0.82 -22.73
C GLY A 275 -4.96 -0.82 -24.10
N GLY A 276 -4.97 -1.92 -24.86
CA GLY A 276 -4.38 -2.02 -26.22
C GLY A 276 -2.96 -1.46 -26.40
N ARG A 277 -2.32 -1.05 -25.32
CA ARG A 277 -1.02 -0.39 -25.37
C ARG A 277 0.10 -1.42 -25.35
N ALA A 278 0.89 -1.42 -26.42
CA ALA A 278 2.15 -2.14 -26.41
C ALA A 278 3.03 -1.68 -25.21
N PRO A 279 3.76 -2.59 -24.58
CA PRO A 279 4.73 -2.21 -23.56
C PRO A 279 5.73 -1.22 -24.17
N PRO A 280 6.27 -0.28 -23.36
CA PRO A 280 7.38 0.55 -23.82
C PRO A 280 8.52 -0.34 -24.33
N PRO A 281 9.28 0.07 -25.33
CA PRO A 281 10.41 -0.70 -25.84
C PRO A 281 11.38 -1.02 -24.70
N ARG A 282 11.83 -2.27 -24.65
CA ARG A 282 12.81 -2.78 -23.68
C ARG A 282 14.18 -2.19 -23.93
#